data_75ac0051cfd7a25ed032fbac5ed88874
#
_entry.id   75ac0051cfd7a25ed032fbac5ed88874
#
_cell.length_a   1.000
_cell.length_b   1.000
_cell.length_c   1.000
_cell.angle_alpha   90.00
_cell.angle_beta   90.00
_cell.angle_gamma   90.00
#
_symmetry.space_group_name_H-M   'P 1'
#
loop_
_entity.id
_entity.type
_entity.pdbx_description
1 polymer ?
#
loop_
_entity_poly.entity_id
_entity_poly.type
_entity_poly.pdbx_seq_one_letter_code
_entity_poly.pdbx_strand_id
1 'polypeptide(L)'
;MRMFIMIFVLAVSLVLSGCAGSADTKPKSSGATVAAPQTSSPTARFVVAGSGTNLPLTAKLAAAYKQTSGKVVEVPKSIGSDGAIKAVTDGTIQLGLVSRPLKDEEKAKGLRLIPYAAIGIAFAVHPQVPETDLSFADILAIHRGEKTAWNDGKRILVLIRGMHDSSNLIWFSTIPGFERVIQDALAAKRWQVMYHDIDMANSLRTKEGSFGHTDMTEIVINGGIKALSINGIAPTADNIKNGKYPWVKDLYFVYKGDLSEASREFVDFVRSPAGLAVIRQNGGAEPKKE
;
A
#
# COMPACT_ATOMS: atom_id res chain seq x y z
N MET A 1 35.30 41.07 2.53
CA MET A 1 35.53 41.94 3.70
C MET A 1 34.93 41.27 4.93
N ARG A 2 35.80 40.79 5.84
CA ARG A 2 35.64 40.40 7.27
C ARG A 2 34.57 39.28 7.54
N MET A 3 34.84 38.01 7.64
CA MET A 3 35.56 37.16 8.59
C MET A 3 35.36 37.56 10.09
N PHE A 4 34.53 36.71 10.79
CA PHE A 4 34.63 36.59 12.27
C PHE A 4 34.55 35.10 12.64
N ILE A 5 35.69 34.60 13.05
CA ILE A 5 35.97 33.35 13.75
C ILE A 5 35.76 33.63 15.22
N MET A 6 35.04 32.82 15.95
CA MET A 6 35.08 32.81 17.41
C MET A 6 35.26 31.36 17.92
N ILE A 7 36.48 31.15 18.38
CA ILE A 7 36.97 29.97 19.08
C ILE A 7 36.60 30.16 20.56
N PHE A 8 36.07 29.13 21.21
CA PHE A 8 36.08 29.08 22.68
C PHE A 8 36.70 27.75 23.16
N VAL A 9 37.66 27.94 24.07
CA VAL A 9 38.64 26.98 24.56
C VAL A 9 38.14 26.35 25.86
N LEU A 10 38.35 25.08 25.99
CA LEU A 10 38.69 24.17 27.07
C LEU A 10 38.74 24.69 28.54
N ALA A 11 38.11 23.95 29.44
CA ALA A 11 38.63 23.80 30.80
C ALA A 11 38.37 22.40 31.35
N VAL A 12 39.41 21.64 31.50
CA VAL A 12 39.55 20.38 32.24
C VAL A 12 39.76 20.71 33.71
N SER A 13 39.07 20.04 34.62
CA SER A 13 39.43 20.00 36.03
C SER A 13 39.37 18.57 36.54
N LEU A 14 40.54 18.04 36.75
CA LEU A 14 40.86 16.81 37.48
C LEU A 14 40.90 17.12 38.98
N VAL A 15 40.23 16.34 39.82
CA VAL A 15 40.52 16.26 41.26
C VAL A 15 40.60 14.79 41.65
N LEU A 16 41.82 14.41 42.01
CA LEU A 16 42.16 13.17 42.72
C LEU A 16 42.26 13.49 44.22
N SER A 17 41.74 12.60 45.06
CA SER A 17 42.21 12.26 46.43
C SER A 17 41.22 11.25 47.00
N GLY A 18 41.48 10.09 47.54
CA GLY A 18 42.66 9.55 48.20
C GLY A 18 42.24 8.83 49.48
N CYS A 19 42.54 7.54 49.53
CA CYS A 19 42.87 6.66 50.65
C CYS A 19 41.92 6.39 51.84
N ALA A 20 41.55 5.13 51.97
CA ALA A 20 41.97 4.13 52.99
C ALA A 20 41.14 4.01 54.30
N GLY A 21 40.80 2.79 54.67
CA GLY A 21 40.42 2.41 56.03
C GLY A 21 39.56 1.14 56.09
N SER A 22 40.21 0.05 56.47
CA SER A 22 39.63 -1.29 56.76
C SER A 22 38.67 -1.31 57.95
N ALA A 23 37.70 -2.17 57.96
CA ALA A 23 37.39 -3.07 59.08
C ALA A 23 36.20 -4.02 58.72
N ASP A 24 36.46 -5.28 58.93
CA ASP A 24 35.50 -6.42 58.95
C ASP A 24 34.33 -6.19 59.90
N THR A 25 33.11 -6.47 59.42
CA THR A 25 32.09 -7.10 60.24
C THR A 25 31.02 -7.73 59.32
N LYS A 26 30.90 -9.01 59.35
CA LYS A 26 29.86 -9.83 58.74
C LYS A 26 28.61 -9.82 59.61
N PRO A 27 27.42 -9.58 59.07
CA PRO A 27 26.22 -10.24 59.58
C PRO A 27 25.54 -11.09 58.51
N LYS A 28 24.94 -12.11 59.02
CA LYS A 28 24.27 -13.21 58.37
C LYS A 28 23.19 -12.83 57.35
N SER A 29 23.23 -13.54 56.22
CA SER A 29 22.22 -13.68 55.19
C SER A 29 20.84 -13.96 55.74
N SER A 30 19.88 -13.14 55.42
CA SER A 30 18.48 -13.48 55.33
C SER A 30 18.12 -13.42 53.82
N GLY A 31 17.87 -14.58 53.25
CA GLY A 31 17.57 -14.73 51.81
C GLY A 31 16.19 -14.14 51.49
N ALA A 32 16.23 -12.97 50.86
CA ALA A 32 15.12 -12.48 50.06
C ALA A 32 15.53 -12.67 48.60
N THR A 33 14.97 -13.69 47.98
CA THR A 33 15.05 -13.90 46.52
C THR A 33 14.36 -12.71 45.86
N VAL A 34 15.14 -11.72 45.48
CA VAL A 34 14.65 -10.66 44.58
C VAL A 34 14.46 -11.32 43.22
N ALA A 35 13.20 -11.53 42.83
CA ALA A 35 12.85 -11.93 41.51
C ALA A 35 13.44 -10.87 40.53
N ALA A 36 14.34 -11.29 39.66
CA ALA A 36 14.84 -10.46 38.58
C ALA A 36 13.65 -9.91 37.77
N PRO A 37 13.66 -8.63 37.39
CA PRO A 37 12.64 -8.13 36.49
C PRO A 37 12.71 -8.96 35.21
N GLN A 38 11.60 -9.63 34.90
CA GLN A 38 11.43 -10.25 33.60
C GLN A 38 11.48 -9.14 32.56
N THR A 39 12.63 -8.99 31.91
CA THR A 39 12.74 -8.23 30.69
C THR A 39 11.80 -8.90 29.69
N SER A 40 10.61 -8.31 29.51
CA SER A 40 9.74 -8.65 28.42
C SER A 40 10.56 -8.51 27.14
N SER A 41 10.88 -9.63 26.48
CA SER A 41 11.46 -9.62 25.15
C SER A 41 10.65 -8.66 24.30
N PRO A 42 11.25 -7.79 23.48
CA PRO A 42 10.51 -6.92 22.59
C PRO A 42 9.61 -7.80 21.75
N THR A 43 8.30 -7.62 21.89
CA THR A 43 7.28 -8.35 21.15
C THR A 43 7.68 -8.22 19.67
N ALA A 44 8.03 -9.33 19.02
CA ALA A 44 8.50 -9.31 17.65
C ALA A 44 7.44 -8.58 16.80
N ARG A 45 7.85 -7.48 16.16
CA ARG A 45 6.95 -6.66 15.36
C ARG A 45 6.46 -7.48 14.18
N PHE A 46 5.16 -7.65 14.06
CA PHE A 46 4.57 -8.31 12.91
C PHE A 46 4.34 -7.27 11.81
N VAL A 47 5.17 -7.32 10.78
CA VAL A 47 5.17 -6.37 9.66
C VAL A 47 4.56 -7.05 8.42
N VAL A 48 3.62 -6.36 7.78
CA VAL A 48 3.02 -6.76 6.50
C VAL A 48 3.23 -5.62 5.51
N ALA A 49 4.08 -5.83 4.50
CA ALA A 49 4.51 -4.78 3.57
C ALA A 49 4.42 -5.23 2.11
N GLY A 50 4.30 -4.28 1.19
CA GLY A 50 4.28 -4.62 -0.24
C GLY A 50 3.68 -3.57 -1.16
N SER A 51 2.77 -4.01 -2.03
CA SER A 51 2.13 -3.19 -3.05
C SER A 51 1.34 -2.01 -2.47
N GLY A 52 1.52 -0.84 -3.06
CA GLY A 52 0.80 0.38 -2.71
C GLY A 52 -0.72 0.23 -2.80
N THR A 53 -1.20 -0.50 -3.79
CA THR A 53 -2.64 -0.81 -3.96
C THR A 53 -3.25 -1.53 -2.75
N ASN A 54 -2.48 -2.38 -2.07
CA ASN A 54 -2.97 -3.14 -0.91
C ASN A 54 -3.02 -2.29 0.37
N LEU A 55 -2.18 -1.26 0.49
CA LEU A 55 -1.95 -0.57 1.77
C LEU A 55 -3.19 0.06 2.40
N PRO A 56 -4.05 0.82 1.67
CA PRO A 56 -5.20 1.47 2.30
C PRO A 56 -6.12 0.46 2.99
N LEU A 57 -6.46 -0.62 2.28
CA LEU A 57 -7.33 -1.67 2.81
C LEU A 57 -6.65 -2.47 3.93
N THR A 58 -5.37 -2.83 3.76
CA THR A 58 -4.62 -3.58 4.78
C THR A 58 -4.48 -2.78 6.08
N ALA A 59 -4.31 -1.46 6.01
CA ALA A 59 -4.29 -0.60 7.19
C ALA A 59 -5.63 -0.62 7.96
N LYS A 60 -6.78 -0.63 7.26
CA LYS A 60 -8.11 -0.78 7.87
C LYS A 60 -8.28 -2.15 8.53
N LEU A 61 -7.82 -3.21 7.86
CA LEU A 61 -7.85 -4.57 8.40
C LEU A 61 -6.94 -4.71 9.63
N ALA A 62 -5.74 -4.15 9.59
CA ALA A 62 -4.81 -4.13 10.74
C ALA A 62 -5.39 -3.38 11.94
N ALA A 63 -6.06 -2.24 11.71
CA ALA A 63 -6.73 -1.48 12.76
C ALA A 63 -7.89 -2.27 13.39
N ALA A 64 -8.73 -2.92 12.58
CA ALA A 64 -9.82 -3.76 13.06
C ALA A 64 -9.30 -5.01 13.79
N TYR A 65 -8.23 -5.63 13.30
CA TYR A 65 -7.56 -6.76 13.97
C TYR A 65 -7.04 -6.36 15.35
N LYS A 66 -6.42 -5.18 15.46
CA LYS A 66 -5.97 -4.67 16.76
C LYS A 66 -7.12 -4.47 17.74
N GLN A 67 -8.27 -3.99 17.28
CA GLN A 67 -9.45 -3.78 18.12
C GLN A 67 -10.01 -5.11 18.67
N THR A 68 -9.95 -6.18 17.88
CA THR A 68 -10.53 -7.49 18.27
C THR A 68 -9.55 -8.38 19.01
N SER A 69 -8.26 -8.35 18.66
CA SER A 69 -7.24 -9.27 19.22
C SER A 69 -6.26 -8.61 20.19
N GLY A 70 -6.18 -7.27 20.21
CA GLY A 70 -5.14 -6.52 20.91
C GLY A 70 -3.76 -6.55 20.23
N LYS A 71 -3.57 -7.36 19.18
CA LYS A 71 -2.30 -7.55 18.48
C LYS A 71 -2.09 -6.47 17.42
N VAL A 72 -0.85 -6.04 17.22
CA VAL A 72 -0.49 -4.97 16.29
C VAL A 72 0.13 -5.56 15.03
N VAL A 73 -0.41 -5.16 13.87
CA VAL A 73 0.18 -5.39 12.55
C VAL A 73 0.71 -4.06 12.04
N GLU A 74 2.01 -3.98 11.77
CA GLU A 74 2.62 -2.79 11.18
C GLU A 74 2.49 -2.85 9.66
N VAL A 75 1.95 -1.79 9.07
CA VAL A 75 1.79 -1.62 7.62
C VAL A 75 2.60 -0.40 7.18
N PRO A 76 3.88 -0.57 6.82
CA PRO A 76 4.75 0.53 6.42
C PRO A 76 4.43 1.07 5.03
N LYS A 77 5.20 2.06 4.58
CA LYS A 77 5.13 2.59 3.21
C LYS A 77 5.36 1.49 2.17
N SER A 78 4.81 1.69 0.98
CA SER A 78 4.92 0.73 -0.12
C SER A 78 6.36 0.44 -0.53
N ILE A 79 6.63 -0.85 -0.71
CA ILE A 79 7.86 -1.38 -1.33
C ILE A 79 7.56 -2.05 -2.68
N GLY A 80 6.31 -1.96 -3.15
CA GLY A 80 5.84 -2.62 -4.37
C GLY A 80 5.65 -4.13 -4.22
N SER A 81 4.99 -4.76 -5.20
CA SER A 81 4.82 -6.23 -5.22
C SER A 81 6.16 -6.96 -5.33
N ASP A 82 7.07 -6.47 -6.16
CA ASP A 82 8.39 -7.09 -6.35
C ASP A 82 9.25 -6.97 -5.09
N GLY A 83 9.16 -5.84 -4.38
CA GLY A 83 9.80 -5.66 -3.08
C GLY A 83 9.26 -6.61 -2.02
N ALA A 84 7.94 -6.85 -1.98
CA ALA A 84 7.32 -7.84 -1.09
C ALA A 84 7.81 -9.26 -1.39
N ILE A 85 7.82 -9.64 -2.66
CA ILE A 85 8.29 -10.95 -3.12
C ILE A 85 9.75 -11.17 -2.72
N LYS A 86 10.59 -10.16 -2.92
CA LYS A 86 11.99 -10.21 -2.49
C LYS A 86 12.10 -10.37 -0.98
N ALA A 87 11.43 -9.52 -0.20
CA ALA A 87 11.49 -9.52 1.26
C ALA A 87 11.00 -10.84 1.88
N VAL A 88 9.94 -11.45 1.31
CA VAL A 88 9.46 -12.78 1.73
C VAL A 88 10.44 -13.88 1.32
N THR A 89 11.01 -13.80 0.11
CA THR A 89 12.02 -14.77 -0.37
C THR A 89 13.23 -14.80 0.55
N ASP A 90 13.71 -13.62 0.95
CA ASP A 90 14.88 -13.43 1.82
C ASP A 90 14.57 -13.65 3.32
N GLY A 91 13.30 -13.87 3.68
CA GLY A 91 12.88 -14.04 5.07
C GLY A 91 12.87 -12.77 5.92
N THR A 92 13.01 -11.59 5.30
CA THR A 92 12.96 -10.28 5.99
C THR A 92 11.57 -9.98 6.57
N ILE A 93 10.52 -10.39 5.86
CA ILE A 93 9.14 -10.41 6.32
C ILE A 93 8.53 -11.79 6.07
N GLN A 94 7.56 -12.17 6.90
CA GLN A 94 6.90 -13.47 6.79
C GLN A 94 5.66 -13.44 5.91
N LEU A 95 5.02 -12.29 5.83
CA LEU A 95 3.80 -12.05 5.05
C LEU A 95 3.94 -10.77 4.25
N GLY A 96 3.88 -10.88 2.92
CA GLY A 96 3.96 -9.75 2.01
C GLY A 96 2.61 -9.44 1.36
N LEU A 97 2.52 -8.28 0.71
CA LEU A 97 1.34 -7.80 -0.01
C LEU A 97 1.65 -7.70 -1.50
N VAL A 98 0.89 -8.40 -2.32
CA VAL A 98 1.02 -8.32 -3.78
C VAL A 98 -0.35 -8.14 -4.44
N SER A 99 -0.38 -7.46 -5.58
CA SER A 99 -1.59 -7.17 -6.36
C SER A 99 -1.49 -7.70 -7.79
N ARG A 100 -0.77 -8.79 -7.95
CA ARG A 100 -0.62 -9.56 -9.19
C ARG A 100 -0.36 -11.04 -8.89
N PRO A 101 -0.64 -11.94 -9.83
CA PRO A 101 -0.21 -13.34 -9.75
C PRO A 101 1.31 -13.46 -9.63
N LEU A 102 1.79 -14.56 -9.06
CA LEU A 102 3.20 -14.93 -9.09
C LEU A 102 3.61 -15.39 -10.48
N LYS A 103 4.82 -15.00 -10.88
CA LYS A 103 5.50 -15.55 -12.05
C LYS A 103 5.96 -16.99 -11.75
N ASP A 104 6.20 -17.79 -12.77
CA ASP A 104 6.60 -19.19 -12.58
C ASP A 104 7.95 -19.32 -11.84
N GLU A 105 8.89 -18.42 -12.11
CA GLU A 105 10.16 -18.32 -11.39
C GLU A 105 10.00 -17.98 -9.89
N GLU A 106 8.93 -17.27 -9.53
CA GLU A 106 8.59 -16.93 -8.13
C GLU A 106 7.95 -18.12 -7.42
N LYS A 107 7.03 -18.83 -8.12
CA LYS A 107 6.43 -20.08 -7.63
C LYS A 107 7.51 -21.15 -7.41
N ALA A 108 8.50 -21.25 -8.32
CA ALA A 108 9.62 -22.18 -8.21
C ALA A 108 10.48 -21.94 -6.95
N LYS A 109 10.51 -20.72 -6.41
CA LYS A 109 11.15 -20.39 -5.12
C LYS A 109 10.36 -20.81 -3.88
N GLY A 110 9.21 -21.48 -4.06
CA GLY A 110 8.33 -21.92 -2.98
C GLY A 110 7.40 -20.84 -2.43
N LEU A 111 7.23 -19.73 -3.17
CA LEU A 111 6.27 -18.69 -2.80
C LEU A 111 4.84 -19.15 -3.11
N ARG A 112 3.92 -18.75 -2.26
CA ARG A 112 2.48 -19.05 -2.34
C ARG A 112 1.67 -17.78 -2.13
N LEU A 113 0.45 -17.78 -2.67
CA LEU A 113 -0.52 -16.67 -2.52
C LEU A 113 -1.73 -17.11 -1.72
N ILE A 114 -2.28 -16.17 -0.95
CA ILE A 114 -3.60 -16.28 -0.35
C ILE A 114 -4.41 -15.08 -0.84
N PRO A 115 -5.43 -15.27 -1.70
CA PRO A 115 -6.32 -14.18 -2.08
C PRO A 115 -7.14 -13.74 -0.87
N TYR A 116 -7.26 -12.43 -0.65
CA TYR A 116 -8.03 -11.90 0.47
C TYR A 116 -9.07 -10.86 0.10
N ALA A 117 -8.90 -10.17 -1.03
CA ALA A 117 -9.88 -9.21 -1.54
C ALA A 117 -9.79 -9.09 -3.06
N ALA A 118 -10.88 -8.64 -3.67
CA ALA A 118 -10.92 -8.12 -5.04
C ALA A 118 -11.30 -6.63 -4.99
N ILE A 119 -10.64 -5.79 -5.78
CA ILE A 119 -10.92 -4.35 -5.83
C ILE A 119 -11.13 -3.89 -7.27
N GLY A 120 -12.05 -2.94 -7.47
CA GLY A 120 -12.23 -2.30 -8.78
C GLY A 120 -11.07 -1.33 -9.06
N ILE A 121 -10.54 -1.37 -10.28
CA ILE A 121 -9.65 -0.34 -10.81
C ILE A 121 -10.50 0.59 -11.67
N ALA A 122 -10.50 1.87 -11.37
CA ALA A 122 -11.36 2.85 -12.04
C ALA A 122 -10.54 3.96 -12.68
N PHE A 123 -10.96 4.41 -13.85
CA PHE A 123 -10.58 5.76 -14.28
C PHE A 123 -11.24 6.76 -13.34
N ALA A 124 -10.48 7.75 -12.96
CA ALA A 124 -10.86 8.69 -11.93
C ALA A 124 -10.39 10.11 -12.24
N VAL A 125 -11.09 11.06 -11.65
CA VAL A 125 -10.89 12.48 -11.91
C VAL A 125 -10.94 13.29 -10.61
N HIS A 126 -10.47 14.52 -10.68
CA HIS A 126 -10.72 15.52 -9.65
C HIS A 126 -12.25 15.69 -9.45
N PRO A 127 -12.76 15.85 -8.22
CA PRO A 127 -14.21 15.87 -7.93
C PRO A 127 -15.00 16.92 -8.72
N GLN A 128 -14.37 18.03 -9.10
CA GLN A 128 -15.03 19.12 -9.85
C GLN A 128 -15.20 18.85 -11.36
N VAL A 129 -14.58 17.79 -11.90
CA VAL A 129 -14.80 17.40 -13.30
C VAL A 129 -16.27 16.99 -13.48
N PRO A 130 -17.02 17.53 -14.46
CA PRO A 130 -18.46 17.26 -14.58
C PRO A 130 -18.78 15.85 -15.05
N GLU A 131 -17.92 15.22 -15.86
CA GLU A 131 -18.15 13.88 -16.41
C GLU A 131 -18.33 12.83 -15.33
N THR A 132 -19.26 11.90 -15.57
CA THR A 132 -19.55 10.75 -14.71
C THR A 132 -19.33 9.42 -15.41
N ASP A 133 -19.19 9.44 -16.72
CA ASP A 133 -18.97 8.27 -17.57
C ASP A 133 -18.02 8.61 -18.71
N LEU A 134 -17.21 7.65 -19.14
CA LEU A 134 -16.40 7.71 -20.34
C LEU A 134 -16.51 6.43 -21.14
N SER A 135 -16.60 6.55 -22.46
CA SER A 135 -16.44 5.41 -23.35
C SER A 135 -14.97 5.02 -23.53
N PHE A 136 -14.69 3.83 -24.04
CA PHE A 136 -13.34 3.43 -24.43
C PHE A 136 -12.76 4.39 -25.50
N ALA A 137 -13.62 4.90 -26.39
CA ALA A 137 -13.20 5.87 -27.39
C ALA A 137 -12.75 7.19 -26.75
N ASP A 138 -13.48 7.69 -25.76
CA ASP A 138 -13.07 8.88 -24.99
C ASP A 138 -11.74 8.67 -24.27
N ILE A 139 -11.57 7.54 -23.60
CA ILE A 139 -10.34 7.20 -22.89
C ILE A 139 -9.15 7.19 -23.84
N LEU A 140 -9.29 6.58 -25.02
CA LEU A 140 -8.26 6.57 -26.05
C LEU A 140 -7.97 7.98 -26.59
N ALA A 141 -9.01 8.77 -26.91
CA ALA A 141 -8.88 10.13 -27.42
C ALA A 141 -8.18 11.05 -26.42
N ILE A 142 -8.51 10.94 -25.14
CA ILE A 142 -7.82 11.69 -24.07
C ILE A 142 -6.33 11.33 -24.02
N HIS A 143 -5.99 10.04 -23.98
CA HIS A 143 -4.60 9.61 -23.87
C HIS A 143 -3.77 9.90 -25.15
N ARG A 144 -4.42 9.98 -26.33
CA ARG A 144 -3.78 10.45 -27.57
C ARG A 144 -3.60 11.95 -27.61
N GLY A 145 -4.33 12.71 -26.78
CA GLY A 145 -4.35 14.18 -26.80
C GLY A 145 -5.30 14.74 -27.86
N GLU A 146 -6.23 13.96 -28.36
CA GLU A 146 -7.28 14.35 -29.30
C GLU A 146 -8.45 15.03 -28.56
N LYS A 147 -8.81 14.55 -27.36
CA LYS A 147 -9.74 15.20 -26.45
C LYS A 147 -8.95 15.87 -25.32
N THR A 148 -8.93 17.19 -25.30
CA THR A 148 -8.07 18.00 -24.41
C THR A 148 -8.83 18.81 -23.37
N ALA A 149 -10.17 18.86 -23.45
CA ALA A 149 -11.04 19.58 -22.53
C ALA A 149 -12.22 18.74 -22.06
N TRP A 150 -12.64 19.00 -20.84
CA TRP A 150 -13.88 18.49 -20.23
C TRP A 150 -15.10 19.24 -20.80
N ASN A 151 -16.31 18.78 -20.50
CA ASN A 151 -17.55 19.41 -21.00
C ASN A 151 -17.77 20.85 -20.46
N ASP A 152 -17.11 21.20 -19.34
CA ASP A 152 -17.10 22.57 -18.81
C ASP A 152 -16.05 23.49 -19.46
N GLY A 153 -15.33 22.98 -20.46
CA GLY A 153 -14.24 23.68 -21.16
C GLY A 153 -12.89 23.69 -20.45
N LYS A 154 -12.80 23.17 -19.23
CA LYS A 154 -11.51 23.08 -18.52
C LYS A 154 -10.60 22.04 -19.15
N ARG A 155 -9.30 22.35 -19.14
CA ARG A 155 -8.28 21.44 -19.70
C ARG A 155 -8.21 20.12 -18.95
N ILE A 156 -8.07 19.02 -19.70
CA ILE A 156 -7.77 17.70 -19.12
C ILE A 156 -6.29 17.62 -18.77
N LEU A 157 -6.00 17.37 -17.49
CA LEU A 157 -4.65 17.08 -17.01
C LEU A 157 -4.46 15.57 -16.93
N VAL A 158 -3.88 14.98 -17.95
CA VAL A 158 -3.71 13.52 -18.04
C VAL A 158 -2.53 13.07 -17.20
N LEU A 159 -2.77 12.08 -16.34
CA LEU A 159 -1.80 11.40 -15.48
C LEU A 159 -1.75 9.93 -15.87
N ILE A 160 -0.56 9.41 -16.17
CA ILE A 160 -0.39 8.01 -16.60
C ILE A 160 0.49 7.23 -15.64
N ARG A 161 0.34 5.90 -15.67
CA ARG A 161 1.23 4.97 -14.97
C ARG A 161 2.29 4.44 -15.95
N GLY A 162 3.42 3.99 -15.43
CA GLY A 162 4.46 3.34 -16.24
C GLY A 162 3.97 2.00 -16.84
N MET A 163 4.63 1.52 -17.89
CA MET A 163 4.23 0.31 -18.63
C MET A 163 4.04 -0.93 -17.75
N HIS A 164 4.85 -1.09 -16.71
CA HIS A 164 4.84 -2.27 -15.85
C HIS A 164 3.90 -2.15 -14.64
N ASP A 165 3.08 -1.08 -14.59
CA ASP A 165 2.06 -0.97 -13.55
C ASP A 165 1.00 -2.05 -13.70
N SER A 166 0.71 -2.75 -12.61
CA SER A 166 -0.21 -3.90 -12.64
C SER A 166 -1.66 -3.51 -12.97
N SER A 167 -2.08 -2.26 -12.78
CA SER A 167 -3.39 -1.77 -13.20
C SER A 167 -3.45 -1.55 -14.71
N ASN A 168 -2.33 -1.14 -15.34
CA ASN A 168 -2.26 -1.03 -16.79
C ASN A 168 -2.51 -2.35 -17.50
N LEU A 169 -2.08 -3.49 -16.91
CA LEU A 169 -2.30 -4.80 -17.52
C LEU A 169 -3.80 -5.12 -17.71
N ILE A 170 -4.64 -4.64 -16.79
CA ILE A 170 -6.10 -4.78 -16.89
C ILE A 170 -6.62 -3.96 -18.09
N TRP A 171 -6.17 -2.71 -18.21
CA TRP A 171 -6.59 -1.83 -19.29
C TRP A 171 -6.06 -2.28 -20.66
N PHE A 172 -4.83 -2.78 -20.73
CA PHE A 172 -4.22 -3.29 -21.94
C PHE A 172 -4.96 -4.52 -22.48
N SER A 173 -5.42 -5.40 -21.59
CA SER A 173 -6.21 -6.58 -22.00
C SER A 173 -7.66 -6.26 -22.37
N THR A 174 -8.16 -5.08 -21.96
CA THR A 174 -9.59 -4.75 -22.08
C THR A 174 -9.87 -3.70 -23.15
N ILE A 175 -9.03 -2.65 -23.23
CA ILE A 175 -9.25 -1.56 -24.19
C ILE A 175 -8.34 -1.78 -25.39
N PRO A 176 -8.90 -2.17 -26.58
CA PRO A 176 -8.09 -2.44 -27.75
C PRO A 176 -7.22 -1.25 -28.14
N GLY A 177 -5.90 -1.47 -28.26
CA GLY A 177 -4.93 -0.45 -28.65
C GLY A 177 -4.47 0.48 -27.52
N PHE A 178 -4.98 0.35 -26.30
CA PHE A 178 -4.59 1.22 -25.19
C PHE A 178 -3.11 1.06 -24.81
N GLU A 179 -2.57 -0.15 -24.85
CA GLU A 179 -1.15 -0.40 -24.59
C GLU A 179 -0.27 0.43 -25.53
N ARG A 180 -0.57 0.43 -26.82
CA ARG A 180 0.17 1.22 -27.82
C ARG A 180 0.06 2.72 -27.54
N VAL A 181 -1.14 3.19 -27.19
CA VAL A 181 -1.36 4.62 -26.84
C VAL A 181 -0.51 5.03 -25.64
N ILE A 182 -0.38 4.20 -24.62
CA ILE A 182 0.48 4.47 -23.46
C ILE A 182 1.96 4.42 -23.83
N GLN A 183 2.39 3.43 -24.64
CA GLN A 183 3.77 3.37 -25.17
C GLN A 183 4.15 4.66 -25.91
N ASP A 184 3.30 5.10 -26.84
CA ASP A 184 3.53 6.30 -27.62
C ASP A 184 3.53 7.58 -26.76
N ALA A 185 2.65 7.65 -25.76
CA ALA A 185 2.60 8.76 -24.80
C ALA A 185 3.87 8.85 -23.95
N LEU A 186 4.40 7.70 -23.49
CA LEU A 186 5.64 7.63 -22.72
C LEU A 186 6.87 7.99 -23.58
N ALA A 187 6.96 7.47 -24.80
CA ALA A 187 8.05 7.76 -25.74
C ALA A 187 8.10 9.25 -26.08
N ALA A 188 6.92 9.84 -26.30
CA ALA A 188 6.78 11.28 -26.59
C ALA A 188 6.87 12.16 -25.34
N LYS A 189 6.97 11.60 -24.14
CA LYS A 189 6.89 12.34 -22.85
C LYS A 189 5.67 13.28 -22.80
N ARG A 190 4.53 12.82 -23.36
CA ARG A 190 3.33 13.64 -23.54
C ARG A 190 2.65 13.99 -22.24
N TRP A 191 2.63 13.04 -21.26
CA TRP A 191 1.89 13.15 -20.02
C TRP A 191 2.77 12.97 -18.79
N GLN A 192 2.29 13.46 -17.65
CA GLN A 192 2.97 13.25 -16.38
C GLN A 192 2.86 11.78 -15.94
N VAL A 193 4.01 11.14 -15.69
CA VAL A 193 4.07 9.75 -15.22
C VAL A 193 4.05 9.73 -13.70
N MET A 194 3.12 8.95 -13.13
CA MET A 194 3.00 8.68 -11.70
C MET A 194 3.56 7.30 -11.39
N TYR A 195 4.67 7.24 -10.69
CA TYR A 195 5.33 5.96 -10.36
C TYR A 195 4.74 5.28 -9.13
N HIS A 196 4.13 6.03 -8.21
CA HIS A 196 3.53 5.49 -6.99
C HIS A 196 2.02 5.77 -6.95
N ASP A 197 1.27 4.83 -6.36
CA ASP A 197 -0.18 4.95 -6.20
C ASP A 197 -0.56 6.21 -5.41
N ILE A 198 0.20 6.52 -4.36
CA ILE A 198 -0.03 7.70 -3.53
C ILE A 198 0.12 9.02 -4.30
N ASP A 199 1.07 9.10 -5.24
CA ASP A 199 1.29 10.30 -6.05
C ASP A 199 0.15 10.49 -7.06
N MET A 200 -0.34 9.39 -7.65
CA MET A 200 -1.53 9.40 -8.50
C MET A 200 -2.74 9.89 -7.72
N ALA A 201 -3.02 9.29 -6.58
CA ALA A 201 -4.16 9.64 -5.73
C ALA A 201 -4.11 11.10 -5.26
N ASN A 202 -2.96 11.58 -4.79
CA ASN A 202 -2.78 12.97 -4.37
C ASN A 202 -2.98 13.94 -5.55
N SER A 203 -2.49 13.60 -6.74
CA SER A 203 -2.68 14.44 -7.92
C SER A 203 -4.14 14.50 -8.35
N LEU A 204 -4.87 13.38 -8.29
CA LEU A 204 -6.31 13.34 -8.57
C LEU A 204 -7.14 14.16 -7.57
N ARG A 205 -6.72 14.22 -6.30
CA ARG A 205 -7.40 15.03 -5.27
C ARG A 205 -7.18 16.53 -5.40
N THR A 206 -5.98 16.94 -5.83
CA THR A 206 -5.52 18.32 -5.66
C THR A 206 -5.39 19.09 -6.95
N LYS A 207 -5.30 18.43 -8.11
CA LYS A 207 -5.12 19.09 -9.40
C LYS A 207 -6.45 19.12 -10.16
N GLU A 208 -7.04 20.31 -10.27
CA GLU A 208 -8.26 20.50 -11.07
C GLU A 208 -8.08 19.98 -12.50
N GLY A 209 -9.13 19.37 -13.03
CA GLY A 209 -9.14 18.79 -14.38
C GLY A 209 -8.31 17.52 -14.52
N SER A 210 -7.69 16.98 -13.44
CA SER A 210 -6.89 15.76 -13.52
C SER A 210 -7.72 14.53 -13.90
N PHE A 211 -7.09 13.66 -14.70
CA PHE A 211 -7.60 12.37 -15.16
C PHE A 211 -6.51 11.32 -15.07
N GLY A 212 -6.83 10.18 -14.50
CA GLY A 212 -5.93 9.04 -14.36
C GLY A 212 -6.70 7.80 -13.94
N HIS A 213 -6.03 6.79 -13.42
CA HIS A 213 -6.70 5.64 -12.83
C HIS A 213 -6.15 5.32 -11.44
N THR A 214 -7.04 4.87 -10.56
CA THR A 214 -6.72 4.39 -9.22
C THR A 214 -7.69 3.29 -8.82
N ASP A 215 -7.59 2.78 -7.61
CA ASP A 215 -8.48 1.72 -7.13
C ASP A 215 -9.61 2.26 -6.24
N MET A 216 -10.67 1.46 -6.11
CA MET A 216 -11.85 1.84 -5.35
C MET A 216 -11.59 1.92 -3.84
N THR A 217 -10.61 1.19 -3.31
CA THR A 217 -10.28 1.27 -1.87
C THR A 217 -9.64 2.61 -1.55
N GLU A 218 -8.77 3.12 -2.43
CA GLU A 218 -8.20 4.46 -2.31
C GLU A 218 -9.30 5.55 -2.33
N ILE A 219 -10.25 5.43 -3.26
CA ILE A 219 -11.35 6.38 -3.41
C ILE A 219 -12.26 6.38 -2.18
N VAL A 220 -12.66 5.20 -1.70
CA VAL A 220 -13.60 5.05 -0.59
C VAL A 220 -12.97 5.42 0.76
N ILE A 221 -11.72 4.97 1.00
CA ILE A 221 -11.06 5.14 2.30
C ILE A 221 -10.60 6.59 2.52
N ASN A 222 -10.01 7.20 1.48
CA ASN A 222 -9.36 8.49 1.61
C ASN A 222 -10.19 9.65 1.01
N GLY A 223 -11.17 9.34 0.15
CA GLY A 223 -12.06 10.35 -0.43
C GLY A 223 -11.37 11.35 -1.37
N GLY A 224 -12.12 12.38 -1.77
CA GLY A 224 -11.61 13.50 -2.56
C GLY A 224 -11.23 13.16 -4.01
N ILE A 225 -11.67 12.01 -4.52
CA ILE A 225 -11.48 11.55 -5.89
C ILE A 225 -12.82 11.05 -6.41
N LYS A 226 -13.16 11.37 -7.65
CA LYS A 226 -14.38 10.87 -8.30
C LYS A 226 -14.04 9.75 -9.27
N ALA A 227 -14.59 8.55 -9.02
CA ALA A 227 -14.56 7.46 -9.98
C ALA A 227 -15.51 7.73 -11.14
N LEU A 228 -15.13 7.33 -12.34
CA LEU A 228 -15.97 7.37 -13.53
C LEU A 228 -16.55 5.99 -13.82
N SER A 229 -17.78 5.98 -14.32
CA SER A 229 -18.30 4.82 -15.04
C SER A 229 -17.55 4.63 -16.35
N ILE A 230 -17.54 3.42 -16.87
CA ILE A 230 -16.95 3.10 -18.17
C ILE A 230 -18.02 2.40 -19.00
N ASN A 231 -18.37 2.98 -20.14
CA ASN A 231 -19.47 2.48 -20.98
C ASN A 231 -20.77 2.24 -20.18
N GLY A 232 -21.11 3.16 -19.28
CA GLY A 232 -22.28 3.08 -18.40
C GLY A 232 -22.16 2.12 -17.21
N ILE A 233 -21.00 1.47 -17.00
CA ILE A 233 -20.81 0.53 -15.90
C ILE A 233 -20.02 1.23 -14.76
N ALA A 234 -20.68 1.48 -13.65
CA ALA A 234 -20.08 2.12 -12.48
C ALA A 234 -19.27 1.11 -11.63
N PRO A 235 -18.13 1.53 -11.03
CA PRO A 235 -17.28 0.69 -10.18
C PRO A 235 -17.84 0.54 -8.76
N THR A 236 -19.11 0.12 -8.65
CA THR A 236 -19.75 -0.11 -7.34
C THR A 236 -19.38 -1.48 -6.78
N ALA A 237 -19.42 -1.62 -5.44
CA ALA A 237 -19.19 -2.91 -4.79
C ALA A 237 -20.10 -4.01 -5.31
N ASP A 238 -21.38 -3.69 -5.60
CA ASP A 238 -22.33 -4.64 -6.18
C ASP A 238 -21.94 -5.05 -7.60
N ASN A 239 -21.54 -4.10 -8.46
CA ASN A 239 -21.11 -4.40 -9.82
C ASN A 239 -19.80 -5.21 -9.85
N ILE A 240 -18.90 -4.99 -8.90
CA ILE A 240 -17.68 -5.79 -8.71
C ILE A 240 -18.06 -7.21 -8.28
N LYS A 241 -18.91 -7.35 -7.26
CA LYS A 241 -19.33 -8.64 -6.70
C LYS A 241 -20.06 -9.50 -7.71
N ASN A 242 -20.97 -8.93 -8.51
CA ASN A 242 -21.79 -9.67 -9.49
C ASN A 242 -21.10 -9.82 -10.86
N GLY A 243 -19.85 -9.34 -11.01
CA GLY A 243 -19.06 -9.44 -12.23
C GLY A 243 -19.47 -8.49 -13.36
N LYS A 244 -20.43 -7.58 -13.13
CA LYS A 244 -20.79 -6.52 -14.08
C LYS A 244 -19.64 -5.56 -14.34
N TYR A 245 -18.85 -5.22 -13.27
CA TYR A 245 -17.63 -4.43 -13.39
C TYR A 245 -16.44 -5.38 -13.49
N PRO A 246 -15.91 -5.65 -14.69
CA PRO A 246 -14.90 -6.70 -14.88
C PRO A 246 -13.46 -6.23 -14.58
N TRP A 247 -13.25 -4.92 -14.44
CA TRP A 247 -11.93 -4.32 -14.27
C TRP A 247 -11.51 -4.37 -12.80
N VAL A 248 -11.20 -5.57 -12.34
CA VAL A 248 -10.88 -5.87 -10.96
C VAL A 248 -9.45 -6.38 -10.84
N LYS A 249 -8.87 -6.12 -9.69
CA LYS A 249 -7.55 -6.61 -9.28
C LYS A 249 -7.72 -7.41 -8.01
N ASP A 250 -7.18 -8.62 -8.00
CA ASP A 250 -7.10 -9.40 -6.78
C ASP A 250 -5.92 -8.96 -5.92
N LEU A 251 -6.17 -8.91 -4.63
CA LEU A 251 -5.17 -8.62 -3.62
C LEU A 251 -4.79 -9.90 -2.89
N TYR A 252 -3.50 -10.12 -2.75
CA TYR A 252 -2.97 -11.36 -2.18
C TYR A 252 -2.01 -11.05 -1.03
N PHE A 253 -2.03 -11.93 -0.05
CA PHE A 253 -0.86 -12.17 0.78
C PHE A 253 0.10 -13.10 0.05
N VAL A 254 1.39 -12.80 0.09
CA VAL A 254 2.45 -13.69 -0.38
C VAL A 254 3.27 -14.17 0.82
N TYR A 255 3.60 -15.46 0.83
CA TYR A 255 4.38 -16.11 1.89
C TYR A 255 5.23 -17.25 1.32
N LYS A 256 6.18 -17.76 2.12
CA LYS A 256 7.05 -18.88 1.73
C LYS A 256 7.04 -19.95 2.83
N GLY A 257 6.94 -21.22 2.45
CA GLY A 257 6.86 -22.31 3.43
C GLY A 257 5.56 -22.30 4.20
N ASP A 258 5.65 -22.42 5.53
CA ASP A 258 4.50 -22.40 6.44
C ASP A 258 4.27 -20.97 6.98
N LEU A 259 3.01 -20.62 7.18
CA LEU A 259 2.66 -19.37 7.86
C LEU A 259 3.10 -19.44 9.33
N SER A 260 3.76 -18.39 9.80
CA SER A 260 3.95 -18.21 11.25
C SER A 260 2.61 -18.09 11.96
N GLU A 261 2.59 -18.28 13.29
CA GLU A 261 1.38 -18.12 14.10
C GLU A 261 0.76 -16.73 13.91
N ALA A 262 1.56 -15.67 14.00
CA ALA A 262 1.09 -14.29 13.79
C ALA A 262 0.52 -14.07 12.39
N SER A 263 1.17 -14.62 11.35
CA SER A 263 0.68 -14.53 9.96
C SER A 263 -0.64 -15.28 9.80
N ARG A 264 -0.76 -16.46 10.36
CA ARG A 264 -1.97 -17.30 10.30
C ARG A 264 -3.14 -16.60 10.96
N GLU A 265 -2.97 -16.13 12.19
CA GLU A 265 -4.02 -15.43 12.94
C GLU A 265 -4.53 -14.19 12.21
N PHE A 266 -3.62 -13.40 11.63
CA PHE A 266 -4.03 -12.22 10.85
C PHE A 266 -4.77 -12.60 9.57
N VAL A 267 -4.28 -13.60 8.83
CA VAL A 267 -4.95 -14.12 7.63
C VAL A 267 -6.34 -14.67 7.98
N ASP A 268 -6.47 -15.43 9.07
CA ASP A 268 -7.74 -16.01 9.54
C ASP A 268 -8.73 -14.88 9.90
N PHE A 269 -8.26 -13.84 10.61
CA PHE A 269 -9.08 -12.66 10.87
C PHE A 269 -9.55 -12.00 9.57
N VAL A 270 -8.66 -11.74 8.63
CA VAL A 270 -9.02 -11.08 7.36
C VAL A 270 -10.07 -11.87 6.59
N ARG A 271 -10.02 -13.20 6.64
CA ARG A 271 -10.98 -14.11 5.98
C ARG A 271 -12.24 -14.39 6.83
N SER A 272 -12.30 -13.93 8.06
CA SER A 272 -13.47 -14.05 8.92
C SER A 272 -14.62 -13.15 8.46
N PRO A 273 -15.85 -13.37 8.94
CA PRO A 273 -16.97 -12.47 8.67
C PRO A 273 -16.68 -11.00 9.05
N ALA A 274 -15.92 -10.75 10.12
CA ALA A 274 -15.51 -9.42 10.55
C ALA A 274 -14.53 -8.77 9.54
N GLY A 275 -13.49 -9.49 9.12
CA GLY A 275 -12.55 -9.01 8.10
C GLY A 275 -13.22 -8.75 6.76
N LEU A 276 -14.09 -9.66 6.31
CA LEU A 276 -14.87 -9.49 5.08
C LEU A 276 -15.82 -8.27 5.14
N ALA A 277 -16.37 -7.97 6.31
CA ALA A 277 -17.15 -6.74 6.50
C ALA A 277 -16.29 -5.48 6.32
N VAL A 278 -15.07 -5.47 6.89
CA VAL A 278 -14.12 -4.36 6.69
C VAL A 278 -13.79 -4.20 5.21
N ILE A 279 -13.53 -5.29 4.48
CA ILE A 279 -13.25 -5.26 3.04
C ILE A 279 -14.40 -4.59 2.28
N ARG A 280 -15.65 -5.05 2.48
CA ARG A 280 -16.83 -4.50 1.80
C ARG A 280 -17.08 -3.03 2.11
N GLN A 281 -16.93 -2.62 3.37
CA GLN A 281 -17.13 -1.24 3.80
C GLN A 281 -16.09 -0.27 3.23
N ASN A 282 -14.95 -0.79 2.79
CA ASN A 282 -13.84 -0.01 2.27
C ASN A 282 -13.61 -0.18 0.77
N GLY A 283 -14.66 -0.48 0.00
CA GLY A 283 -14.63 -0.48 -1.48
C GLY A 283 -14.06 -1.76 -2.11
N GLY A 284 -13.79 -2.79 -1.31
CA GLY A 284 -13.40 -4.11 -1.80
C GLY A 284 -14.57 -5.09 -1.86
N ALA A 285 -14.34 -6.21 -2.50
CA ALA A 285 -15.21 -7.37 -2.53
C ALA A 285 -14.45 -8.62 -2.06
N GLU A 286 -15.19 -9.69 -1.77
CA GLU A 286 -14.59 -11.00 -1.52
C GLU A 286 -13.83 -11.47 -2.77
N PRO A 287 -12.66 -12.12 -2.62
CA PRO A 287 -11.97 -12.71 -3.76
C PRO A 287 -12.86 -13.76 -4.43
N LYS A 288 -12.72 -13.91 -5.76
CA LYS A 288 -13.40 -15.00 -6.46
C LYS A 288 -12.98 -16.33 -5.83
N LYS A 289 -13.93 -17.20 -5.58
CA LYS A 289 -13.62 -18.59 -5.18
C LYS A 289 -12.98 -19.27 -6.40
N GLU A 290 -11.78 -19.81 -6.21
CA GLU A 290 -11.13 -20.70 -7.17
C GLU A 290 -11.94 -21.97 -7.35
#